data_de8340f05ccd3060f4a916dde70cf10f
#
_entry.id   de8340f05ccd3060f4a916dde70cf10f
#
_cell.length_a   1.000
_cell.length_b   1.000
_cell.length_c   1.000
_cell.angle_alpha   90.00
_cell.angle_beta   90.00
_cell.angle_gamma   90.00
#
_symmetry.space_group_name_H-M   'P 1'
#
loop_
_entity.id
_entity.type
_entity.pdbx_description
1 polymer ?
#
loop_
_entity_poly.entity_id
_entity_poly.type
_entity_poly.pdbx_seq_one_letter_code
_entity_poly.pdbx_strand_id
1 'polypeptide(L)'
;MFDWNDLRFFLELQRSGRLLTAARRLNTTHATVARHIEAVEKALGTALFVQHAQGYELTPAGEALLKHAEAMENVALLVQEEITQSSAPLGKIRVGVTEGLGVKFLASRMVGLFERYPGLEVELVAVPRFVSILNREAEISIHLERPSADMLVTRKLTDYRLALYASQAYLDRAPPLRSREDLGRHAWIGYVDDLLFSQELMFLNSFCRNPQVVFHSTSVIAQQEAA
;
A
#
# COMPACT_ATOMS: atom_id res chain seq x y z
N MET A 1 -3.20 -7.29 -35.18
CA MET A 1 -3.50 -7.81 -33.83
C MET A 1 -2.18 -7.76 -33.08
N PHE A 2 -2.13 -7.19 -31.88
CA PHE A 2 -0.94 -7.16 -31.02
C PHE A 2 -0.76 -8.52 -30.31
N ASP A 3 0.48 -8.84 -29.93
CA ASP A 3 0.78 -10.03 -29.15
C ASP A 3 0.49 -9.75 -27.66
N TRP A 4 -0.11 -10.71 -26.95
CA TRP A 4 -0.30 -10.65 -25.51
C TRP A 4 1.03 -10.42 -24.76
N ASN A 5 2.09 -11.02 -25.22
CA ASN A 5 3.41 -10.83 -24.61
C ASN A 5 3.85 -9.36 -24.63
N ASP A 6 3.49 -8.58 -25.66
CA ASP A 6 3.82 -7.16 -25.76
C ASP A 6 3.17 -6.33 -24.62
N LEU A 7 1.96 -6.72 -24.16
CA LEU A 7 1.29 -6.06 -23.05
C LEU A 7 2.01 -6.22 -21.71
N ARG A 8 2.76 -7.29 -21.52
CA ARG A 8 3.61 -7.45 -20.33
C ARG A 8 4.70 -6.37 -20.26
N PHE A 9 5.28 -6.05 -21.42
CA PHE A 9 6.28 -4.98 -21.53
C PHE A 9 5.64 -3.60 -21.32
N PHE A 10 4.45 -3.39 -21.86
CA PHE A 10 3.67 -2.17 -21.64
C PHE A 10 3.39 -1.95 -20.14
N LEU A 11 2.85 -2.94 -19.45
CA LEU A 11 2.58 -2.89 -18.03
C LEU A 11 3.83 -2.62 -17.21
N GLU A 12 4.95 -3.29 -17.52
CA GLU A 12 6.18 -3.11 -16.76
C GLU A 12 6.82 -1.74 -17.00
N LEU A 13 6.76 -1.19 -18.23
CA LEU A 13 7.23 0.17 -18.50
C LEU A 13 6.37 1.21 -17.78
N GLN A 14 5.05 1.07 -17.80
CA GLN A 14 4.13 1.94 -17.08
C GLN A 14 4.47 1.98 -15.58
N ARG A 15 4.72 0.84 -14.96
CA ARG A 15 5.00 0.69 -13.52
C ARG A 15 6.38 1.22 -13.13
N SER A 16 7.34 1.07 -13.98
CA SER A 16 8.73 1.47 -13.70
C SER A 16 9.07 2.89 -14.15
N GLY A 17 8.31 3.45 -15.10
CA GLY A 17 8.54 4.75 -15.71
C GLY A 17 9.82 4.85 -16.53
N ARG A 18 10.65 3.79 -16.60
CA ARG A 18 11.96 3.81 -17.27
C ARG A 18 12.28 2.49 -17.95
N LEU A 19 12.72 2.55 -19.21
CA LEU A 19 13.11 1.36 -19.99
C LEU A 19 14.15 0.48 -19.32
N LEU A 20 15.17 1.08 -18.69
CA LEU A 20 16.22 0.32 -18.01
C LEU A 20 15.70 -0.43 -16.78
N THR A 21 14.78 0.16 -16.04
CA THR A 21 14.16 -0.48 -14.88
C THR A 21 13.23 -1.61 -15.31
N ALA A 22 12.39 -1.36 -16.32
CA ALA A 22 11.54 -2.38 -16.93
C ALA A 22 12.37 -3.57 -17.46
N ALA A 23 13.46 -3.28 -18.16
CA ALA A 23 14.34 -4.31 -18.71
C ALA A 23 14.94 -5.22 -17.64
N ARG A 24 15.39 -4.64 -16.51
CA ARG A 24 15.92 -5.42 -15.37
C ARG A 24 14.86 -6.32 -14.77
N ARG A 25 13.64 -5.83 -14.57
CA ARG A 25 12.55 -6.62 -13.99
C ARG A 25 12.06 -7.74 -14.91
N LEU A 26 12.10 -7.50 -16.22
CA LEU A 26 11.73 -8.49 -17.24
C LEU A 26 12.91 -9.41 -17.65
N ASN A 27 14.07 -9.23 -17.00
CA ASN A 27 15.31 -9.97 -17.31
C ASN A 27 15.66 -9.93 -18.83
N THR A 28 15.65 -8.71 -19.39
CA THR A 28 15.89 -8.45 -20.82
C THR A 28 16.69 -7.17 -21.04
N THR A 29 16.79 -6.70 -22.29
CA THR A 29 17.46 -5.45 -22.64
C THR A 29 16.45 -4.30 -22.83
N HIS A 30 16.89 -3.05 -22.63
CA HIS A 30 16.05 -1.88 -22.88
C HIS A 30 15.59 -1.76 -24.34
N ALA A 31 16.41 -2.21 -25.30
CA ALA A 31 16.04 -2.27 -26.71
C ALA A 31 14.90 -3.27 -26.98
N THR A 32 14.90 -4.40 -26.26
CA THR A 32 13.80 -5.38 -26.34
C THR A 32 12.51 -4.76 -25.79
N VAL A 33 12.56 -4.08 -24.65
CA VAL A 33 11.38 -3.40 -24.10
C VAL A 33 10.84 -2.37 -25.09
N ALA A 34 11.69 -1.49 -25.64
CA ALA A 34 11.28 -0.48 -26.62
C ALA A 34 10.60 -1.11 -27.83
N ARG A 35 11.18 -2.19 -28.39
CA ARG A 35 10.62 -2.90 -29.54
C ARG A 35 9.22 -3.46 -29.28
N HIS A 36 8.96 -4.02 -28.09
CA HIS A 36 7.64 -4.53 -27.71
C HIS A 36 6.62 -3.40 -27.55
N ILE A 37 7.02 -2.25 -26.99
CA ILE A 37 6.16 -1.05 -26.92
C ILE A 37 5.80 -0.56 -28.33
N GLU A 38 6.79 -0.39 -29.20
CA GLU A 38 6.58 -0.01 -30.60
C GLU A 38 5.64 -0.97 -31.33
N ALA A 39 5.73 -2.27 -31.06
CA ALA A 39 4.86 -3.29 -31.65
C ALA A 39 3.39 -3.07 -31.26
N VAL A 40 3.10 -2.80 -29.98
CA VAL A 40 1.73 -2.50 -29.51
C VAL A 40 1.23 -1.20 -30.12
N GLU A 41 2.03 -0.12 -30.07
CA GLU A 41 1.67 1.18 -30.64
C GLU A 41 1.37 1.10 -32.12
N LYS A 42 2.21 0.38 -32.86
CA LYS A 42 1.99 0.11 -34.30
C LYS A 42 0.73 -0.70 -34.55
N ALA A 43 0.45 -1.71 -33.73
CA ALA A 43 -0.74 -2.56 -33.90
C ALA A 43 -2.04 -1.81 -33.57
N LEU A 44 -2.00 -0.84 -32.66
CA LEU A 44 -3.12 0.00 -32.25
C LEU A 44 -3.21 1.31 -33.04
N GLY A 45 -2.16 1.68 -33.79
CA GLY A 45 -2.11 2.90 -34.60
C GLY A 45 -2.03 4.19 -33.77
N THR A 46 -1.61 4.11 -32.51
CA THR A 46 -1.53 5.26 -31.60
C THR A 46 -0.36 5.12 -30.62
N ALA A 47 0.22 6.25 -30.21
CA ALA A 47 1.24 6.25 -29.17
C ALA A 47 0.59 6.01 -27.81
N LEU A 48 1.21 5.16 -27.00
CA LEU A 48 0.76 4.80 -25.64
C LEU A 48 1.57 5.51 -24.57
N PHE A 49 2.78 5.95 -24.92
CA PHE A 49 3.66 6.68 -24.02
C PHE A 49 4.14 8.00 -24.63
N VAL A 50 4.37 8.96 -23.75
CA VAL A 50 5.15 10.18 -24.03
C VAL A 50 6.47 10.06 -23.29
N GLN A 51 7.57 10.26 -24.01
CA GLN A 51 8.90 10.28 -23.43
C GLN A 51 9.25 11.69 -22.93
N HIS A 52 9.67 11.79 -21.69
CA HIS A 52 10.17 13.01 -21.04
C HIS A 52 11.61 12.83 -20.54
N ALA A 53 12.24 13.91 -20.12
CA ALA A 53 13.59 13.85 -19.52
C ALA A 53 13.66 12.97 -18.26
N GLN A 54 12.53 12.81 -17.56
CA GLN A 54 12.43 12.02 -16.32
C GLN A 54 11.97 10.59 -16.54
N GLY A 55 11.48 10.22 -17.72
CA GLY A 55 10.99 8.88 -18.04
C GLY A 55 9.85 8.85 -19.05
N TYR A 56 9.01 7.83 -18.92
CA TYR A 56 7.85 7.57 -19.77
C TYR A 56 6.55 7.77 -18.98
N GLU A 57 5.61 8.50 -19.56
CA GLU A 57 4.27 8.72 -19.03
C GLU A 57 3.22 8.25 -20.03
N LEU A 58 2.07 7.82 -19.55
CA LEU A 58 1.00 7.34 -20.43
C LEU A 58 0.34 8.50 -21.19
N THR A 59 0.00 8.24 -22.44
CA THR A 59 -0.97 9.03 -23.19
C THR A 59 -2.41 8.69 -22.75
N PRO A 60 -3.44 9.48 -23.13
CA PRO A 60 -4.85 9.08 -22.90
C PRO A 60 -5.20 7.71 -23.49
N ALA A 61 -4.58 7.33 -24.64
CA ALA A 61 -4.72 6.00 -25.21
C ALA A 61 -4.03 4.94 -24.35
N GLY A 62 -2.86 5.26 -23.80
CA GLY A 62 -2.15 4.40 -22.85
C GLY A 62 -2.97 4.16 -21.57
N GLU A 63 -3.60 5.19 -21.00
CA GLU A 63 -4.49 5.05 -19.84
C GLU A 63 -5.71 4.16 -20.14
N ALA A 64 -6.29 4.31 -21.32
CA ALA A 64 -7.39 3.45 -21.75
C ALA A 64 -6.95 1.98 -21.89
N LEU A 65 -5.77 1.73 -22.49
CA LEU A 65 -5.21 0.39 -22.60
C LEU A 65 -4.86 -0.22 -21.25
N LEU A 66 -4.35 0.59 -20.30
CA LEU A 66 -3.91 0.13 -18.98
C LEU A 66 -4.98 -0.69 -18.28
N LYS A 67 -6.21 -0.19 -18.23
CA LYS A 67 -7.35 -0.88 -17.59
C LYS A 67 -7.57 -2.28 -18.16
N HIS A 68 -7.48 -2.42 -19.47
CA HIS A 68 -7.68 -3.71 -20.14
C HIS A 68 -6.48 -4.64 -19.97
N ALA A 69 -5.26 -4.10 -20.05
CA ALA A 69 -4.03 -4.88 -19.87
C ALA A 69 -3.93 -5.47 -18.45
N GLU A 70 -4.28 -4.69 -17.44
CA GLU A 70 -4.34 -5.17 -16.03
C GLU A 70 -5.42 -6.23 -15.83
N ALA A 71 -6.61 -6.05 -16.42
CA ALA A 71 -7.67 -7.05 -16.36
C ALA A 71 -7.24 -8.39 -16.98
N MET A 72 -6.55 -8.35 -18.11
CA MET A 72 -6.01 -9.53 -18.77
C MET A 72 -4.90 -10.21 -17.96
N GLU A 73 -4.00 -9.43 -17.35
CA GLU A 73 -2.97 -9.96 -16.45
C GLU A 73 -3.61 -10.69 -15.25
N ASN A 74 -4.65 -10.09 -14.64
CA ASN A 74 -5.38 -10.70 -13.53
C ASN A 74 -6.02 -12.04 -13.93
N VAL A 75 -6.64 -12.11 -15.12
CA VAL A 75 -7.19 -13.37 -15.61
C VAL A 75 -6.11 -14.42 -15.83
N ALA A 76 -4.94 -14.03 -16.39
CA ALA A 76 -3.82 -14.97 -16.58
C ALA A 76 -3.29 -15.51 -15.24
N LEU A 77 -3.25 -14.66 -14.20
CA LEU A 77 -2.87 -15.07 -12.83
C LEU A 77 -3.89 -16.02 -12.23
N LEU A 78 -5.20 -15.77 -12.38
CA LEU A 78 -6.26 -16.65 -11.92
C LEU A 78 -6.20 -18.03 -12.57
N VAL A 79 -5.97 -18.08 -13.89
CA VAL A 79 -5.78 -19.36 -14.60
C VAL A 79 -4.58 -20.13 -14.04
N GLN A 80 -3.49 -19.44 -13.75
CA GLN A 80 -2.32 -20.08 -13.14
C GLN A 80 -2.63 -20.62 -11.74
N GLU A 81 -3.37 -19.88 -10.93
CA GLU A 81 -3.84 -20.32 -9.61
C GLU A 81 -4.79 -21.52 -9.68
N GLU A 82 -5.76 -21.52 -10.59
CA GLU A 82 -6.69 -22.62 -10.77
C GLU A 82 -6.01 -23.93 -11.19
N ILE A 83 -5.00 -23.84 -12.05
CA ILE A 83 -4.24 -25.00 -12.51
C ILE A 83 -3.27 -25.50 -11.43
N THR A 84 -2.76 -24.62 -10.59
CA THR A 84 -1.80 -24.94 -9.51
C THR A 84 -2.46 -25.27 -8.17
N GLN A 85 -3.79 -25.30 -8.09
CA GLN A 85 -4.61 -25.51 -6.87
C GLN A 85 -4.28 -26.78 -6.04
N SER A 86 -3.27 -27.53 -6.37
CA SER A 86 -2.81 -28.70 -5.61
C SER A 86 -1.59 -28.45 -4.71
N SER A 87 -1.04 -27.27 -4.67
CA SER A 87 0.16 -26.97 -3.88
C SER A 87 -0.10 -25.88 -2.83
N ALA A 88 0.43 -26.13 -1.61
CA ALA A 88 0.49 -25.12 -0.57
C ALA A 88 1.08 -23.80 -1.14
N PRO A 89 0.64 -22.62 -0.67
CA PRO A 89 1.20 -21.35 -1.12
C PRO A 89 2.73 -21.36 -1.04
N LEU A 90 3.38 -21.09 -2.17
CA LEU A 90 4.83 -21.07 -2.31
C LEU A 90 5.24 -19.71 -2.89
N GLY A 91 6.46 -19.31 -2.53
CA GLY A 91 7.04 -18.09 -3.10
C GLY A 91 6.89 -16.88 -2.20
N LYS A 92 7.12 -15.70 -2.77
CA LYS A 92 7.25 -14.43 -2.08
C LYS A 92 6.01 -13.57 -2.26
N ILE A 93 5.49 -13.03 -1.15
CA ILE A 93 4.37 -12.10 -1.15
C ILE A 93 4.71 -10.87 -0.32
N ARG A 94 4.42 -9.69 -0.82
CA ARG A 94 4.57 -8.44 -0.09
C ARG A 94 3.24 -7.94 0.42
N VAL A 95 3.18 -7.69 1.72
CA VAL A 95 1.99 -7.21 2.42
C VAL A 95 2.24 -5.80 2.95
N GLY A 96 1.53 -4.82 2.39
CA GLY A 96 1.51 -3.45 2.87
C GLY A 96 0.50 -3.27 3.99
N VAL A 97 0.90 -2.58 5.05
CA VAL A 97 0.04 -2.37 6.22
C VAL A 97 0.44 -1.11 6.97
N THR A 98 -0.50 -0.51 7.72
CA THR A 98 -0.15 0.56 8.65
C THR A 98 0.76 0.05 9.76
N GLU A 99 1.69 0.90 10.20
CA GLU A 99 2.76 0.54 11.15
C GLU A 99 2.23 -0.17 12.41
N GLY A 100 1.23 0.40 13.06
CA GLY A 100 0.69 -0.15 14.31
C GLY A 100 0.15 -1.58 14.15
N LEU A 101 -0.65 -1.81 13.10
CA LEU A 101 -1.21 -3.13 12.82
C LEU A 101 -0.11 -4.12 12.40
N GLY A 102 0.83 -3.67 11.57
CA GLY A 102 1.96 -4.50 11.12
C GLY A 102 2.83 -4.97 12.27
N VAL A 103 3.30 -4.02 13.08
CA VAL A 103 4.26 -4.31 14.16
C VAL A 103 3.61 -5.01 15.35
N LYS A 104 2.47 -4.51 15.84
CA LYS A 104 1.87 -5.02 17.09
C LYS A 104 0.95 -6.22 16.90
N PHE A 105 0.42 -6.43 15.72
CA PHE A 105 -0.54 -7.50 15.48
C PHE A 105 -0.06 -8.55 14.48
N LEU A 106 0.32 -8.16 13.27
CA LEU A 106 0.66 -9.12 12.23
C LEU A 106 2.00 -9.82 12.48
N ALA A 107 3.05 -9.08 12.81
CA ALA A 107 4.39 -9.63 12.96
C ALA A 107 4.43 -10.82 13.93
N SER A 108 3.75 -10.72 15.08
CA SER A 108 3.69 -11.80 16.06
C SER A 108 2.93 -13.04 15.59
N ARG A 109 2.09 -12.92 14.57
CA ARG A 109 1.27 -14.01 14.01
C ARG A 109 1.88 -14.68 12.79
N MET A 110 2.98 -14.11 12.25
CA MET A 110 3.65 -14.69 11.07
C MET A 110 4.27 -16.04 11.37
N VAL A 111 4.68 -16.31 12.61
CA VAL A 111 5.27 -17.62 12.99
C VAL A 111 4.32 -18.76 12.65
N GLY A 112 3.06 -18.68 13.08
CA GLY A 112 2.07 -19.72 12.76
C GLY A 112 1.74 -19.84 11.26
N LEU A 113 1.91 -18.75 10.49
CA LEU A 113 1.77 -18.80 9.04
C LEU A 113 2.92 -19.60 8.40
N PHE A 114 4.16 -19.36 8.83
CA PHE A 114 5.34 -20.05 8.30
C PHE A 114 5.38 -21.53 8.68
N GLU A 115 4.92 -21.89 9.88
CA GLU A 115 4.76 -23.29 10.28
C GLU A 115 3.76 -24.03 9.38
N ARG A 116 2.67 -23.34 8.97
CA ARG A 116 1.64 -23.92 8.11
C ARG A 116 2.05 -23.96 6.63
N TYR A 117 2.85 -22.97 6.19
CA TYR A 117 3.25 -22.78 4.78
C TYR A 117 4.77 -22.55 4.69
N PRO A 118 5.60 -23.60 4.82
CA PRO A 118 7.07 -23.48 4.89
C PRO A 118 7.74 -22.92 3.63
N GLY A 119 7.00 -22.93 2.51
CA GLY A 119 7.49 -22.37 1.23
C GLY A 119 7.08 -20.92 0.96
N LEU A 120 6.39 -20.29 1.90
CA LEU A 120 5.93 -18.92 1.76
C LEU A 120 6.92 -17.95 2.38
N GLU A 121 7.40 -16.97 1.59
CA GLU A 121 8.17 -15.81 2.05
C GLU A 121 7.27 -14.58 2.12
N VAL A 122 7.20 -13.90 3.26
CA VAL A 122 6.40 -12.68 3.43
C VAL A 122 7.29 -11.48 3.64
N GLU A 123 7.16 -10.48 2.76
CA GLU A 123 7.71 -9.13 2.97
C GLU A 123 6.64 -8.24 3.61
N LEU A 124 6.75 -7.97 4.90
CA LEU A 124 5.84 -7.08 5.59
C LEU A 124 6.34 -5.63 5.52
N VAL A 125 5.63 -4.78 4.77
CA VAL A 125 5.91 -3.34 4.64
C VAL A 125 5.01 -2.58 5.60
N ALA A 126 5.47 -2.39 6.83
CA ALA A 126 4.75 -1.69 7.89
C ALA A 126 5.21 -0.22 7.97
N VAL A 127 4.46 0.68 7.38
CA VAL A 127 4.82 2.11 7.26
C VAL A 127 3.66 3.03 7.64
N PRO A 128 3.95 4.27 8.10
CA PRO A 128 2.93 5.25 8.46
C PRO A 128 2.36 5.96 7.20
N ARG A 129 2.04 5.21 6.16
CA ARG A 129 1.40 5.67 4.94
C ARG A 129 0.66 4.53 4.26
N PHE A 130 -0.18 4.85 3.27
CA PHE A 130 -0.75 3.82 2.41
C PHE A 130 0.31 3.21 1.49
N VAL A 131 0.29 1.88 1.39
CA VAL A 131 1.10 1.12 0.44
C VAL A 131 0.23 0.82 -0.76
N SER A 132 0.65 1.27 -1.94
CA SER A 132 -0.14 1.18 -3.16
C SER A 132 0.01 -0.19 -3.83
N ILE A 133 -1.11 -0.88 -4.06
CA ILE A 133 -1.16 -2.08 -4.90
C ILE A 133 -0.99 -1.69 -6.36
N LEU A 134 -1.62 -0.59 -6.80
CA LEU A 134 -1.56 -0.13 -8.18
C LEU A 134 -0.14 0.19 -8.65
N ASN A 135 0.70 0.68 -7.75
CA ASN A 135 2.12 0.93 -8.01
C ASN A 135 3.00 -0.30 -7.73
N ARG A 136 2.42 -1.47 -7.50
CA ARG A 136 3.13 -2.71 -7.11
C ARG A 136 4.07 -2.55 -5.93
N GLU A 137 3.70 -1.69 -5.00
CA GLU A 137 4.42 -1.63 -3.72
C GLU A 137 4.12 -2.86 -2.84
N ALA A 138 2.96 -3.49 -3.04
CA ALA A 138 2.56 -4.74 -2.41
C ALA A 138 1.51 -5.49 -3.24
N GLU A 139 1.42 -6.81 -3.09
CA GLU A 139 0.37 -7.66 -3.66
C GLU A 139 -0.90 -7.63 -2.80
N ILE A 140 -0.73 -7.50 -1.49
CA ILE A 140 -1.83 -7.31 -0.53
C ILE A 140 -1.58 -6.00 0.22
N SER A 141 -2.62 -5.21 0.43
CA SER A 141 -2.53 -4.03 1.28
C SER A 141 -3.72 -3.94 2.23
N ILE A 142 -3.43 -3.64 3.50
CA ILE A 142 -4.44 -3.49 4.55
C ILE A 142 -4.57 -2.01 4.88
N HIS A 143 -5.75 -1.47 4.65
CA HIS A 143 -6.09 -0.06 4.83
C HIS A 143 -7.07 0.13 5.99
N LEU A 144 -7.06 1.32 6.59
CA LEU A 144 -8.07 1.73 7.56
C LEU A 144 -9.41 2.05 6.88
N GLU A 145 -9.36 2.59 5.67
CA GLU A 145 -10.50 2.98 4.86
C GLU A 145 -10.58 2.12 3.59
N ARG A 146 -11.78 2.01 3.03
CA ARG A 146 -11.96 1.32 1.75
C ARG A 146 -11.30 2.15 0.64
N PRO A 147 -10.37 1.58 -0.14
CA PRO A 147 -9.81 2.26 -1.30
C PRO A 147 -10.90 2.63 -2.32
N SER A 148 -10.79 3.80 -2.92
CA SER A 148 -11.74 4.28 -3.94
C SER A 148 -11.51 3.73 -5.34
N ALA A 149 -10.47 2.91 -5.55
CA ALA A 149 -10.12 2.38 -6.86
C ALA A 149 -11.00 1.16 -7.21
N ASP A 150 -11.81 1.30 -8.26
CA ASP A 150 -12.75 0.25 -8.73
C ASP A 150 -12.08 -1.03 -9.23
N MET A 151 -10.77 -0.99 -9.48
CA MET A 151 -9.99 -2.12 -10.00
C MET A 151 -9.43 -3.03 -8.91
N LEU A 152 -9.61 -2.70 -7.63
CA LEU A 152 -9.11 -3.49 -6.52
C LEU A 152 -10.18 -4.41 -5.96
N VAL A 153 -9.83 -5.69 -5.78
CA VAL A 153 -10.67 -6.59 -4.99
C VAL A 153 -10.49 -6.24 -3.52
N THR A 154 -11.56 -5.75 -2.91
CA THR A 154 -11.53 -5.31 -1.51
C THR A 154 -12.43 -6.19 -0.64
N ARG A 155 -11.94 -6.55 0.55
CA ARG A 155 -12.68 -7.29 1.55
C ARG A 155 -12.51 -6.63 2.91
N LYS A 156 -13.62 -6.43 3.63
CA LYS A 156 -13.56 -5.99 5.03
C LYS A 156 -12.96 -7.10 5.89
N LEU A 157 -11.90 -6.78 6.65
CA LEU A 157 -11.27 -7.72 7.59
C LEU A 157 -11.96 -7.68 8.95
N THR A 158 -12.07 -6.47 9.52
CA THR A 158 -12.65 -6.26 10.86
C THR A 158 -13.07 -4.82 11.03
N ASP A 159 -13.72 -4.53 12.13
CA ASP A 159 -13.91 -3.17 12.64
C ASP A 159 -12.79 -2.85 13.64
N TYR A 160 -12.40 -1.59 13.71
CA TYR A 160 -11.49 -1.09 14.74
C TYR A 160 -12.11 0.12 15.43
N ARG A 161 -11.59 0.46 16.59
CA ARG A 161 -12.01 1.64 17.35
C ARG A 161 -10.81 2.43 17.75
N LEU A 162 -10.93 3.74 17.60
CA LEU A 162 -9.98 4.69 18.17
C LEU A 162 -10.43 5.02 19.59
N ALA A 163 -9.47 5.06 20.51
CA ALA A 163 -9.70 5.42 21.91
C ALA A 163 -8.52 6.25 22.42
N LEU A 164 -8.75 6.97 23.49
CA LEU A 164 -7.69 7.68 24.19
C LEU A 164 -7.00 6.71 25.14
N TYR A 165 -5.69 6.78 25.17
CA TYR A 165 -4.83 5.97 26.03
C TYR A 165 -3.88 6.86 26.79
N ALA A 166 -3.52 6.46 27.99
CA ALA A 166 -2.48 7.07 28.80
C ALA A 166 -1.81 5.98 29.65
N SER A 167 -0.53 6.15 29.95
CA SER A 167 0.13 5.27 30.92
C SER A 167 -0.35 5.53 32.33
N GLN A 168 -0.30 4.51 33.19
CA GLN A 168 -0.62 4.66 34.59
C GLN A 168 0.33 5.68 35.28
N ALA A 169 1.61 5.65 34.91
CA ALA A 169 2.62 6.57 35.42
C ALA A 169 2.33 8.04 35.08
N TYR A 170 1.71 8.31 33.93
CA TYR A 170 1.24 9.65 33.59
C TYR A 170 0.02 10.01 34.43
N LEU A 171 -0.98 9.15 34.52
CA LEU A 171 -2.23 9.41 35.25
C LEU A 171 -2.01 9.66 36.73
N ASP A 172 -1.01 9.01 37.34
CA ASP A 172 -0.68 9.19 38.75
C ASP A 172 -0.13 10.60 39.07
N ARG A 173 0.36 11.31 38.07
CA ARG A 173 0.95 12.67 38.20
C ARG A 173 0.10 13.77 37.59
N ALA A 174 -0.83 13.38 36.69
CA ALA A 174 -1.67 14.30 35.94
C ALA A 174 -2.85 14.81 36.77
N PRO A 175 -3.49 15.92 36.38
CA PRO A 175 -4.76 16.33 36.94
C PRO A 175 -5.81 15.22 36.90
N PRO A 176 -6.75 15.14 37.87
CA PRO A 176 -7.80 14.13 37.82
C PRO A 176 -8.65 14.24 36.54
N LEU A 177 -8.88 13.12 35.85
CA LEU A 177 -9.74 13.02 34.68
C LEU A 177 -11.11 12.46 35.13
N ARG A 178 -12.09 13.32 35.33
CA ARG A 178 -13.43 12.95 35.77
C ARG A 178 -14.50 13.22 34.73
N SER A 179 -14.22 14.12 33.81
CA SER A 179 -15.13 14.51 32.71
C SER A 179 -14.36 14.77 31.42
N ARG A 180 -15.09 14.94 30.35
CA ARG A 180 -14.50 15.28 29.05
C ARG A 180 -13.83 16.67 29.05
N GLU A 181 -14.35 17.60 29.81
CA GLU A 181 -13.82 18.95 29.95
C GLU A 181 -12.42 18.96 30.58
N ASP A 182 -12.13 17.99 31.45
CA ASP A 182 -10.81 17.85 32.07
C ASP A 182 -9.71 17.53 31.05
N LEU A 183 -10.05 16.98 29.90
CA LEU A 183 -9.11 16.66 28.83
C LEU A 183 -8.30 17.89 28.36
N GLY A 184 -8.85 19.08 28.46
CA GLY A 184 -8.15 20.34 28.15
C GLY A 184 -6.98 20.68 29.05
N ARG A 185 -6.84 20.00 30.20
CA ARG A 185 -5.76 20.20 31.18
C ARG A 185 -4.63 19.19 31.06
N HIS A 186 -4.79 18.25 30.13
CA HIS A 186 -3.83 17.16 29.87
C HIS A 186 -2.91 17.49 28.71
N ALA A 187 -1.68 17.00 28.79
CA ALA A 187 -0.77 16.98 27.67
C ALA A 187 -1.20 15.91 26.66
N TRP A 188 -1.06 16.20 25.38
CA TRP A 188 -1.47 15.32 24.31
C TRP A 188 -0.29 14.89 23.45
N ILE A 189 -0.38 13.68 22.95
CA ILE A 189 0.47 13.14 21.91
C ILE A 189 -0.39 12.98 20.66
N GLY A 190 0.09 13.46 19.53
CA GLY A 190 -0.67 13.47 18.29
C GLY A 190 0.15 13.13 17.06
N TYR A 191 -0.52 13.13 15.93
CA TYR A 191 0.13 13.00 14.63
C TYR A 191 0.71 14.34 14.17
N VAL A 192 1.57 14.28 13.16
CA VAL A 192 2.04 15.45 12.41
C VAL A 192 0.99 15.72 11.33
N ASP A 193 0.22 16.81 11.49
CA ASP A 193 -1.03 17.04 10.76
C ASP A 193 -0.87 17.09 9.23
N ASP A 194 0.20 17.71 8.73
CA ASP A 194 0.50 17.85 7.30
C ASP A 194 1.06 16.56 6.66
N LEU A 195 1.36 15.54 7.47
CA LEU A 195 1.84 14.23 7.02
C LEU A 195 0.82 13.11 7.25
N LEU A 196 -0.41 13.44 7.63
CA LEU A 196 -1.46 12.46 7.82
C LEU A 196 -1.85 11.79 6.50
N PHE A 197 -1.93 10.48 6.53
CA PHE A 197 -2.32 9.66 5.37
C PHE A 197 -3.82 9.28 5.37
N SER A 198 -4.57 9.60 6.42
CA SER A 198 -6.02 9.41 6.52
C SER A 198 -6.64 10.53 7.36
N GLN A 199 -7.79 11.04 6.90
CA GLN A 199 -8.54 12.04 7.65
C GLN A 199 -9.15 11.49 8.94
N GLU A 200 -9.40 10.19 9.02
CA GLU A 200 -9.90 9.53 10.24
C GLU A 200 -8.92 9.67 11.42
N LEU A 201 -7.64 9.91 11.14
CA LEU A 201 -6.61 10.14 12.16
C LEU A 201 -6.61 11.58 12.70
N MET A 202 -7.39 12.50 12.14
CA MET A 202 -7.58 13.88 12.62
C MET A 202 -8.64 13.96 13.74
N PHE A 203 -8.55 13.10 14.72
CA PHE A 203 -9.59 12.96 15.75
C PHE A 203 -9.37 13.82 17.02
N LEU A 204 -8.18 14.38 17.25
CA LEU A 204 -7.87 15.10 18.49
C LEU A 204 -8.87 16.22 18.79
N ASN A 205 -9.19 17.04 17.79
CA ASN A 205 -10.12 18.15 17.94
C ASN A 205 -11.56 17.70 18.22
N SER A 206 -11.91 16.44 17.92
CA SER A 206 -13.22 15.89 18.28
C SER A 206 -13.36 15.53 19.76
N PHE A 207 -12.24 15.31 20.44
CA PHE A 207 -12.21 15.00 21.87
C PHE A 207 -12.00 16.23 22.73
N CYS A 208 -11.11 17.13 22.34
CA CYS A 208 -10.73 18.33 23.11
C CYS A 208 -10.65 19.55 22.18
N ARG A 209 -11.23 20.67 22.60
CA ARG A 209 -11.01 21.95 21.92
C ARG A 209 -9.63 22.48 22.30
N ASN A 210 -8.78 22.75 21.31
CA ASN A 210 -7.40 23.24 21.51
C ASN A 210 -6.56 22.34 22.41
N PRO A 211 -6.30 21.06 22.01
CA PRO A 211 -5.46 20.17 22.78
C PRO A 211 -4.03 20.72 22.88
N GLN A 212 -3.44 20.70 24.08
CA GLN A 212 -2.03 21.05 24.27
C GLN A 212 -1.16 19.88 23.83
N VAL A 213 -0.88 19.78 22.52
CA VAL A 213 -0.04 18.70 21.98
C VAL A 213 1.42 19.02 22.27
N VAL A 214 2.08 18.15 23.01
CA VAL A 214 3.48 18.31 23.43
C VAL A 214 4.45 17.43 22.61
N PHE A 215 3.91 16.43 21.92
CA PHE A 215 4.69 15.54 21.08
C PHE A 215 3.89 15.14 19.83
N HIS A 216 4.51 15.27 18.67
CA HIS A 216 3.95 14.88 17.39
C HIS A 216 4.81 13.81 16.73
N SER A 217 4.20 12.76 16.18
CA SER A 217 4.91 11.74 15.42
C SER A 217 4.03 11.14 14.32
N THR A 218 4.63 10.80 13.19
CA THR A 218 3.98 9.98 12.16
C THR A 218 3.93 8.50 12.56
N SER A 219 4.78 8.07 13.50
CA SER A 219 4.86 6.72 14.02
C SER A 219 3.95 6.54 15.21
N VAL A 220 2.95 5.67 15.11
CA VAL A 220 2.08 5.31 16.23
C VAL A 220 2.83 4.53 17.31
N ILE A 221 3.90 3.84 16.96
CA ILE A 221 4.75 3.15 17.93
C ILE A 221 5.52 4.18 18.78
N ALA A 222 6.09 5.22 18.15
CA ALA A 222 6.72 6.31 18.89
C ALA A 222 5.72 7.06 19.79
N GLN A 223 4.47 7.24 19.34
CA GLN A 223 3.42 7.82 20.18
C GLN A 223 3.11 6.93 21.39
N GLN A 224 3.05 5.61 21.20
CA GLN A 224 2.82 4.66 22.28
C GLN A 224 3.97 4.65 23.30
N GLU A 225 5.21 4.69 22.84
CA GLU A 225 6.40 4.70 23.73
C GLU A 225 6.52 6.02 24.54
N ALA A 226 5.94 7.11 24.02
CA ALA A 226 5.96 8.41 24.68
C ALA A 226 4.78 8.63 25.66
N ALA A 227 3.78 7.75 25.65
CA ALA A 227 2.57 7.85 26.47
C ALA A 227 2.73 7.18 27.83
#